data_a7ac093cce94779cd7cd456a7262fb72
#
_entry.id   a7ac093cce94779cd7cd456a7262fb72
#
_cell.length_a   1.000
_cell.length_b   1.000
_cell.length_c   1.000
_cell.angle_alpha   90.00
_cell.angle_beta   90.00
_cell.angle_gamma   90.00
#
_symmetry.space_group_name_H-M   'P 1'
#
loop_
_entity.id
_entity.type
_entity.pdbx_description
1 polymer ?
#
loop_
_entity_poly.entity_id
_entity_poly.type
_entity_poly.pdbx_seq_one_letter_code
_entity_poly.pdbx_strand_id
1 'polypeptide(L)'
;HRFQTAHDIKLQLEWIAEGGSQAGLPAPVLARRKNREKLAWTTAALLALVAAALGFGFWKRTPPPKRTMRFDVDVPAEVTALDSPKISPDGRILAFDATDSSGKHRIWIRPLNALQAHALAGTEGSNRPFWSPDGKYLAFIADGKLMKVDVSGGPPQKICDAPTGSDGTWAPDGIILFDGTGSDPIYRVPASGGIPTIMVKPEASRKETQIGWPEVLPDGKHFLYMAIGVKTSESTYRIASLDGKENRPFAPAQSAITYVEPGYLLFLRERTLVAQPFDKKALKTVGEPIPLAEKVGTDNVGLGRFSVSREGTLAYRTGEITDRMVWVDRNGRELETIADLARYHNPTFSPDGRRLAYDMADPHSGKGDIWVRDLARNVSSRFSFSEGSAYCPVWSPDGKRIAYAVDSDMFEKPADGQGAETLLGVKSPDQKIPMDWSRDGKYIAYIDRGKDTGWDIWILPTFGDRKAFPFLKTNFNEIVPAFSPDGRFIAYLSNESGRNEIYVQSFPGPGGKWQISADGGLDPQWSADGKELFFRSPDQKIMAAPVTTGATFEAGTPKALFPVHLDTDLSRNRFAPSIDGQRFLLVATPARDAMTPTTVVLNWMADLGR
;
A
#
# COMPACT_ATOMS: atom_id res chain seq x y z
N HIS A 1 58.28 3.92 -75.47
CA HIS A 1 59.38 3.35 -76.28
C HIS A 1 59.82 2.04 -75.61
N ARG A 2 59.65 0.91 -76.34
CA ARG A 2 60.19 -0.40 -75.89
C ARG A 2 61.68 -0.45 -76.31
N PHE A 3 62.54 -0.86 -75.38
CA PHE A 3 63.93 -1.20 -75.69
C PHE A 3 63.98 -2.30 -76.71
N GLN A 4 64.72 -2.10 -77.78
CA GLN A 4 64.78 -3.07 -78.89
C GLN A 4 65.94 -4.06 -78.81
N THR A 5 66.94 -3.77 -78.00
CA THR A 5 68.08 -4.65 -77.78
C THR A 5 68.62 -4.59 -76.35
N ALA A 6 69.34 -5.61 -75.90
CA ALA A 6 70.03 -5.63 -74.60
C ALA A 6 71.11 -4.56 -74.50
N HIS A 7 71.59 -4.03 -75.62
CA HIS A 7 72.54 -2.94 -75.67
C HIS A 7 71.92 -1.61 -75.23
N ASP A 8 70.67 -1.31 -75.61
CA ASP A 8 69.95 -0.13 -75.25
C ASP A 8 69.70 -0.06 -73.72
N ILE A 9 69.44 -1.18 -73.12
CA ILE A 9 69.28 -1.35 -71.69
C ILE A 9 70.63 -1.09 -70.98
N LYS A 10 71.72 -1.66 -71.53
CA LYS A 10 73.09 -1.43 -70.95
C LYS A 10 73.46 0.00 -71.01
N LEU A 11 73.29 0.72 -72.09
CA LEU A 11 73.60 2.15 -72.23
C LEU A 11 72.81 3.01 -71.29
N GLN A 12 71.53 2.66 -71.06
CA GLN A 12 70.73 3.37 -70.10
C GLN A 12 71.12 3.11 -68.62
N LEU A 13 71.52 1.89 -68.31
CA LEU A 13 72.01 1.53 -66.97
C LEU A 13 73.35 2.19 -66.68
N GLU A 14 74.31 2.25 -67.72
CA GLU A 14 75.56 2.98 -67.61
C GLU A 14 75.36 4.51 -67.44
N TRP A 15 74.34 5.09 -68.15
CA TRP A 15 73.98 6.48 -67.99
C TRP A 15 73.41 6.78 -66.60
N ILE A 16 72.60 5.87 -66.01
CA ILE A 16 72.11 5.94 -64.65
C ILE A 16 73.27 5.78 -63.65
N ALA A 17 74.18 4.87 -63.90
CA ALA A 17 75.39 4.63 -63.04
C ALA A 17 76.41 5.79 -63.03
N GLU A 18 76.52 6.46 -64.15
CA GLU A 18 77.40 7.65 -64.26
C GLU A 18 76.79 8.97 -63.78
N GLY A 19 75.65 8.88 -63.02
CA GLY A 19 75.03 10.03 -62.39
C GLY A 19 74.29 10.97 -63.33
N GLY A 20 73.70 10.36 -64.40
CA GLY A 20 72.85 11.07 -65.35
C GLY A 20 71.71 11.83 -64.72
N SER A 21 71.88 13.13 -64.81
CA SER A 21 71.02 14.20 -64.37
C SER A 21 70.99 14.47 -62.83
N GLN A 22 72.15 14.88 -62.32
CA GLN A 22 72.09 15.94 -61.31
C GLN A 22 71.78 17.30 -61.97
N ALA A 23 70.60 17.45 -62.54
CA ALA A 23 70.08 18.78 -62.78
C ALA A 23 69.61 19.31 -61.41
N GLY A 24 70.50 20.06 -60.78
CA GLY A 24 70.28 20.63 -59.47
C GLY A 24 69.00 21.45 -59.36
N LEU A 25 68.19 21.05 -58.49
CA LEU A 25 67.19 21.96 -57.93
C LEU A 25 67.95 23.03 -57.10
N PRO A 26 67.70 24.35 -57.28
CA PRO A 26 68.39 25.40 -56.54
C PRO A 26 68.22 25.19 -55.02
N ALA A 27 69.29 25.29 -54.29
CA ALA A 27 69.36 25.11 -52.84
C ALA A 27 68.28 25.88 -52.02
N PRO A 28 67.71 27.03 -52.44
CA PRO A 28 66.65 27.74 -51.73
C PRO A 28 65.27 26.99 -51.71
N VAL A 29 64.99 26.09 -52.63
CA VAL A 29 63.66 25.37 -52.69
C VAL A 29 63.61 24.23 -51.67
N LEU A 30 64.67 23.54 -51.38
CA LEU A 30 64.78 22.51 -50.36
C LEU A 30 64.62 23.07 -48.93
N ALA A 31 65.22 24.25 -48.67
CA ALA A 31 65.10 24.95 -47.39
C ALA A 31 63.67 25.44 -47.16
N ARG A 32 62.92 25.91 -48.17
CA ARG A 32 61.54 26.35 -48.08
C ARG A 32 60.58 25.16 -47.83
N ARG A 33 60.88 23.98 -48.38
CA ARG A 33 60.03 22.80 -48.17
C ARG A 33 60.19 22.24 -46.75
N LYS A 34 61.42 22.12 -46.25
CA LYS A 34 61.72 21.75 -44.84
C LYS A 34 61.13 22.69 -43.82
N ASN A 35 61.09 23.99 -44.10
CA ASN A 35 60.47 24.96 -43.21
C ASN A 35 58.91 24.89 -43.25
N ARG A 36 58.31 24.59 -44.40
CA ARG A 36 56.86 24.37 -44.50
C ARG A 36 56.42 23.09 -43.80
N GLU A 37 57.19 22.04 -43.86
CA GLU A 37 56.93 20.81 -43.10
C GLU A 37 57.06 21.02 -41.58
N LYS A 38 58.10 21.73 -41.14
CA LYS A 38 58.22 22.11 -39.73
C LYS A 38 57.07 23.01 -39.27
N LEU A 39 56.63 23.95 -40.08
CA LEU A 39 55.50 24.81 -39.77
C LEU A 39 54.17 24.00 -39.72
N ALA A 40 54.00 23.02 -40.62
CA ALA A 40 52.83 22.14 -40.59
C ALA A 40 52.80 21.25 -39.34
N TRP A 41 53.94 20.70 -38.94
CA TRP A 41 54.07 19.92 -37.70
C TRP A 41 53.92 20.76 -36.43
N THR A 42 54.39 21.99 -36.41
CA THR A 42 54.22 22.91 -35.27
C THR A 42 52.79 23.37 -35.13
N THR A 43 52.08 23.65 -36.25
CA THR A 43 50.64 23.97 -36.23
C THR A 43 49.79 22.76 -35.81
N ALA A 44 50.12 21.56 -36.27
CA ALA A 44 49.45 20.34 -35.84
C ALA A 44 49.63 20.05 -34.35
N ALA A 45 50.85 20.23 -33.83
CA ALA A 45 51.14 20.11 -32.41
C ALA A 45 50.42 21.16 -31.56
N LEU A 46 50.35 22.40 -32.03
CA LEU A 46 49.63 23.48 -31.36
C LEU A 46 48.12 23.20 -31.34
N LEU A 47 47.54 22.73 -32.45
CA LEU A 47 46.13 22.33 -32.52
C LEU A 47 45.82 21.14 -31.62
N ALA A 48 46.74 20.16 -31.54
CA ALA A 48 46.58 19.03 -30.62
C ALA A 48 46.65 19.47 -29.15
N LEU A 49 47.55 20.40 -28.81
CA LEU A 49 47.62 20.99 -27.46
C LEU A 49 46.37 21.82 -27.12
N VAL A 50 45.86 22.60 -28.06
CA VAL A 50 44.58 23.33 -27.88
C VAL A 50 43.42 22.37 -27.73
N ALA A 51 43.33 21.32 -28.55
CA ALA A 51 42.32 20.29 -28.41
C ALA A 51 42.40 19.53 -27.09
N ALA A 52 43.62 19.21 -26.64
CA ALA A 52 43.87 18.60 -25.33
C ALA A 52 43.48 19.54 -24.17
N ALA A 53 43.81 20.82 -24.25
CA ALA A 53 43.44 21.84 -23.26
C ALA A 53 41.93 22.07 -23.22
N LEU A 54 41.26 22.12 -24.39
CA LEU A 54 39.81 22.20 -24.48
C LEU A 54 39.12 20.93 -23.96
N GLY A 55 39.64 19.74 -24.33
CA GLY A 55 39.19 18.46 -23.81
C GLY A 55 39.33 18.35 -22.29
N PHE A 56 40.48 18.79 -21.77
CA PHE A 56 40.71 18.83 -20.32
C PHE A 56 39.83 19.87 -19.60
N GLY A 57 39.63 21.04 -20.22
CA GLY A 57 38.70 22.06 -19.73
C GLY A 57 37.24 21.58 -19.76
N PHE A 58 36.85 20.79 -20.77
CA PHE A 58 35.52 20.16 -20.87
C PHE A 58 35.36 19.02 -19.85
N TRP A 59 36.41 18.23 -19.65
CA TRP A 59 36.43 17.14 -18.65
C TRP A 59 36.43 17.67 -17.20
N LYS A 60 37.00 18.82 -16.95
CA LYS A 60 36.97 19.52 -15.66
C LYS A 60 35.69 20.35 -15.44
N ARG A 61 34.80 20.49 -16.42
CA ARG A 61 33.52 21.15 -16.21
C ARG A 61 32.69 20.24 -15.31
N THR A 62 32.63 20.54 -14.01
CA THR A 62 31.62 20.01 -13.12
C THR A 62 30.25 20.31 -13.73
N PRO A 63 29.41 19.31 -13.93
CA PRO A 63 28.05 19.57 -14.38
C PRO A 63 27.41 20.58 -13.43
N PRO A 64 26.56 21.49 -13.92
CA PRO A 64 25.90 22.47 -13.06
C PRO A 64 25.19 21.73 -11.93
N PRO A 65 25.17 22.26 -10.71
CA PRO A 65 24.55 21.60 -9.58
C PRO A 65 23.10 21.30 -9.93
N LYS A 66 22.69 20.05 -9.76
CA LYS A 66 21.30 19.64 -9.96
C LYS A 66 20.44 20.49 -9.03
N ARG A 67 19.42 21.16 -9.55
CA ARG A 67 18.46 21.92 -8.75
C ARG A 67 17.29 21.04 -8.41
N THR A 68 16.76 21.21 -7.20
CA THR A 68 15.48 20.62 -6.82
C THR A 68 14.36 21.19 -7.66
N MET A 69 13.55 20.34 -8.26
CA MET A 69 12.33 20.73 -8.99
C MET A 69 11.14 20.01 -8.39
N ARG A 70 10.04 20.75 -8.15
CA ARG A 70 8.79 20.20 -7.64
C ARG A 70 7.68 20.49 -8.64
N PHE A 71 6.86 19.47 -8.90
CA PHE A 71 5.66 19.61 -9.73
C PHE A 71 4.62 18.58 -9.31
N ASP A 72 3.38 18.88 -9.60
CA ASP A 72 2.27 18.00 -9.31
C ASP A 72 1.91 17.15 -10.53
N VAL A 73 1.56 15.92 -10.26
CA VAL A 73 1.03 14.94 -11.21
C VAL A 73 -0.45 14.76 -10.92
N ASP A 74 -1.28 15.25 -11.83
CA ASP A 74 -2.72 15.17 -11.68
C ASP A 74 -3.24 13.74 -11.69
N VAL A 75 -4.32 13.51 -10.97
CA VAL A 75 -5.04 12.25 -10.97
C VAL A 75 -5.75 12.07 -12.32
N PRO A 76 -5.60 10.91 -12.99
CA PRO A 76 -6.28 10.65 -14.25
C PRO A 76 -7.81 10.85 -14.17
N ALA A 77 -8.41 11.29 -15.27
CA ALA A 77 -9.85 11.61 -15.32
C ALA A 77 -10.75 10.43 -14.96
N GLU A 78 -10.31 9.23 -15.30
CA GLU A 78 -11.04 7.99 -15.10
C GLU A 78 -10.92 7.44 -13.69
N VAL A 79 -9.99 7.93 -12.87
CA VAL A 79 -9.70 7.43 -11.52
C VAL A 79 -10.63 8.07 -10.49
N THR A 80 -11.24 7.24 -9.65
CA THR A 80 -12.15 7.65 -8.57
C THR A 80 -11.55 7.46 -7.18
N ALA A 81 -10.55 6.56 -7.06
CA ALA A 81 -9.75 6.38 -5.85
C ALA A 81 -8.30 6.07 -6.23
N LEU A 82 -7.35 6.61 -5.48
CA LEU A 82 -5.92 6.52 -5.77
C LEU A 82 -5.14 6.19 -4.50
N ASP A 83 -4.31 5.17 -4.57
CA ASP A 83 -3.46 4.73 -3.47
C ASP A 83 -2.05 5.36 -3.50
N SER A 84 -1.11 4.75 -2.79
CA SER A 84 0.25 5.27 -2.61
C SER A 84 1.05 5.26 -3.90
N PRO A 85 1.79 6.35 -4.21
CA PRO A 85 2.66 6.39 -5.38
C PRO A 85 3.85 5.44 -5.21
N LYS A 86 4.30 4.82 -6.32
CA LYS A 86 5.50 3.98 -6.40
C LYS A 86 6.35 4.43 -7.59
N ILE A 87 7.42 5.19 -7.32
CA ILE A 87 8.33 5.66 -8.37
C ILE A 87 9.30 4.54 -8.78
N SER A 88 9.56 4.40 -10.10
CA SER A 88 10.52 3.41 -10.61
C SER A 88 11.94 3.65 -10.08
N PRO A 89 12.81 2.62 -10.01
CA PRO A 89 14.18 2.77 -9.51
C PRO A 89 15.01 3.83 -10.25
N ASP A 90 14.76 4.03 -11.54
CA ASP A 90 15.38 5.07 -12.37
C ASP A 90 14.69 6.46 -12.28
N GLY A 91 13.62 6.57 -11.49
CA GLY A 91 12.90 7.81 -11.28
C GLY A 91 12.06 8.32 -12.46
N ARG A 92 11.77 7.49 -13.46
CA ARG A 92 11.13 7.93 -14.70
C ARG A 92 9.66 7.55 -14.84
N ILE A 93 9.20 6.56 -14.10
CA ILE A 93 7.83 6.05 -14.19
C ILE A 93 7.19 6.09 -12.80
N LEU A 94 6.03 6.71 -12.71
CA LEU A 94 5.16 6.65 -11.54
C LEU A 94 4.15 5.53 -11.73
N ALA A 95 4.11 4.56 -10.81
CA ALA A 95 3.08 3.54 -10.72
C ALA A 95 2.20 3.81 -9.50
N PHE A 96 0.94 3.40 -9.55
CA PHE A 96 0.01 3.50 -8.44
C PHE A 96 -1.17 2.54 -8.65
N ASP A 97 -1.72 2.03 -7.57
CA ASP A 97 -3.01 1.36 -7.59
C ASP A 97 -4.13 2.39 -7.64
N ALA A 98 -5.13 2.14 -8.44
CA ALA A 98 -6.28 3.03 -8.52
C ALA A 98 -7.55 2.32 -8.98
N THR A 99 -8.70 2.79 -8.46
CA THR A 99 -10.03 2.38 -8.90
C THR A 99 -10.53 3.34 -9.95
N ASP A 100 -10.96 2.82 -11.10
CA ASP A 100 -11.54 3.62 -12.16
C ASP A 100 -13.05 3.84 -11.97
N SER A 101 -13.65 4.68 -12.83
CA SER A 101 -15.08 4.99 -12.80
C SER A 101 -16.01 3.78 -13.06
N SER A 102 -15.47 2.66 -13.55
CA SER A 102 -16.20 1.40 -13.70
C SER A 102 -16.12 0.51 -12.45
N GLY A 103 -15.43 0.97 -11.39
CA GLY A 103 -15.21 0.23 -10.16
C GLY A 103 -14.06 -0.78 -10.24
N LYS A 104 -13.29 -0.84 -11.32
CA LYS A 104 -12.16 -1.75 -11.45
C LYS A 104 -10.92 -1.17 -10.80
N HIS A 105 -10.36 -1.92 -9.87
CA HIS A 105 -9.11 -1.59 -9.20
C HIS A 105 -7.93 -2.24 -9.94
N ARG A 106 -6.95 -1.44 -10.39
CA ARG A 106 -5.83 -1.88 -11.23
C ARG A 106 -4.57 -1.04 -10.97
N ILE A 107 -3.42 -1.58 -11.39
CA ILE A 107 -2.19 -0.80 -11.47
C ILE A 107 -2.26 0.16 -12.67
N TRP A 108 -1.94 1.41 -12.40
CA TRP A 108 -1.76 2.45 -13.41
C TRP A 108 -0.30 2.87 -13.46
N ILE A 109 0.19 3.19 -14.65
CA ILE A 109 1.53 3.72 -14.83
C ILE A 109 1.49 5.03 -15.60
N ARG A 110 2.36 5.95 -15.20
CA ARG A 110 2.57 7.21 -15.87
C ARG A 110 4.07 7.48 -16.04
N PRO A 111 4.63 7.39 -17.24
CA PRO A 111 5.96 7.92 -17.54
C PRO A 111 6.01 9.42 -17.25
N LEU A 112 7.01 9.91 -16.52
CA LEU A 112 7.09 11.34 -16.15
C LEU A 112 7.30 12.27 -17.34
N ASN A 113 7.69 11.74 -18.51
CA ASN A 113 7.76 12.45 -19.78
C ASN A 113 6.47 12.37 -20.59
N ALA A 114 5.41 11.71 -20.10
CA ALA A 114 4.09 11.64 -20.72
C ALA A 114 3.08 12.48 -19.92
N LEU A 115 2.01 12.94 -20.57
CA LEU A 115 0.94 13.71 -19.92
C LEU A 115 -0.15 12.81 -19.31
N GLN A 116 -0.28 11.58 -19.79
CA GLN A 116 -1.37 10.69 -19.39
C GLN A 116 -0.83 9.42 -18.75
N ALA A 117 -1.56 8.93 -17.75
CA ALA A 117 -1.39 7.60 -17.20
C ALA A 117 -2.29 6.60 -17.94
N HIS A 118 -1.95 5.33 -17.89
CA HIS A 118 -2.77 4.25 -18.39
C HIS A 118 -2.74 3.05 -17.46
N ALA A 119 -3.84 2.29 -17.45
CA ALA A 119 -3.96 1.08 -16.65
C ALA A 119 -3.20 -0.09 -17.30
N LEU A 120 -2.51 -0.88 -16.50
CA LEU A 120 -1.92 -2.16 -16.93
C LEU A 120 -2.99 -3.24 -16.99
N ALA A 121 -3.15 -3.87 -18.15
CA ALA A 121 -4.10 -4.94 -18.34
C ALA A 121 -3.73 -6.19 -17.51
N GLY A 122 -4.73 -6.89 -16.98
CA GLY A 122 -4.56 -8.11 -16.20
C GLY A 122 -4.10 -7.87 -14.75
N THR A 123 -4.12 -6.62 -14.29
CA THR A 123 -3.78 -6.27 -12.89
C THR A 123 -5.01 -5.97 -12.04
N GLU A 124 -6.17 -6.48 -12.44
CA GLU A 124 -7.41 -6.34 -11.67
C GLU A 124 -7.26 -6.94 -10.27
N GLY A 125 -7.73 -6.22 -9.26
CA GLY A 125 -7.62 -6.62 -7.86
C GLY A 125 -6.20 -6.52 -7.29
N SER A 126 -5.28 -5.83 -7.99
CA SER A 126 -3.93 -5.57 -7.48
C SER A 126 -3.94 -4.84 -6.15
N ASN A 127 -2.94 -5.13 -5.33
CA ASN A 127 -2.70 -4.42 -4.08
C ASN A 127 -1.20 -4.19 -3.90
N ARG A 128 -0.84 -2.95 -3.57
CA ARG A 128 0.51 -2.50 -3.16
C ARG A 128 1.62 -2.97 -4.09
N PRO A 129 1.68 -2.48 -5.34
CA PRO A 129 2.73 -2.85 -6.27
C PRO A 129 4.10 -2.37 -5.81
N PHE A 130 5.13 -3.17 -6.10
CA PHE A 130 6.52 -2.82 -5.86
C PHE A 130 7.40 -3.18 -7.05
N TRP A 131 8.44 -2.39 -7.26
CA TRP A 131 9.28 -2.47 -8.44
C TRP A 131 10.33 -3.58 -8.36
N SER A 132 10.61 -4.21 -9.51
CA SER A 132 11.87 -4.95 -9.69
C SER A 132 13.06 -3.97 -9.67
N PRO A 133 14.25 -4.40 -9.24
CA PRO A 133 15.43 -3.54 -9.14
C PRO A 133 15.88 -2.90 -10.46
N ASP A 134 15.57 -3.54 -11.60
CA ASP A 134 15.86 -3.05 -12.95
C ASP A 134 14.74 -2.18 -13.55
N GLY A 135 13.62 -2.02 -12.82
CA GLY A 135 12.48 -1.22 -13.26
C GLY A 135 11.66 -1.82 -14.40
N LYS A 136 11.86 -3.10 -14.75
CA LYS A 136 11.12 -3.74 -15.85
C LYS A 136 9.80 -4.35 -15.42
N TYR A 137 9.70 -4.77 -14.17
CA TYR A 137 8.54 -5.46 -13.63
C TYR A 137 7.96 -4.73 -12.44
N LEU A 138 6.66 -4.84 -12.28
CA LEU A 138 5.93 -4.60 -11.04
C LEU A 138 5.46 -5.92 -10.47
N ALA A 139 5.82 -6.22 -9.22
CA ALA A 139 5.21 -7.29 -8.45
C ALA A 139 4.03 -6.72 -7.65
N PHE A 140 3.01 -7.52 -7.42
CA PHE A 140 1.79 -7.13 -6.71
C PHE A 140 1.05 -8.36 -6.18
N ILE A 141 0.19 -8.14 -5.21
CA ILE A 141 -0.70 -9.18 -4.68
C ILE A 141 -2.07 -9.05 -5.36
N ALA A 142 -2.60 -10.15 -5.86
CA ALA A 142 -3.97 -10.25 -6.37
C ALA A 142 -4.51 -11.67 -6.18
N ASP A 143 -5.77 -11.82 -5.78
CA ASP A 143 -6.45 -13.11 -5.61
C ASP A 143 -5.65 -14.14 -4.79
N GLY A 144 -5.01 -13.70 -3.71
CA GLY A 144 -4.21 -14.55 -2.85
C GLY A 144 -2.92 -15.08 -3.49
N LYS A 145 -2.40 -14.38 -4.50
CA LYS A 145 -1.17 -14.74 -5.21
C LYS A 145 -0.24 -13.55 -5.33
N LEU A 146 1.05 -13.80 -5.21
CA LEU A 146 2.08 -12.86 -5.61
C LEU A 146 2.30 -13.00 -7.11
N MET A 147 2.06 -11.92 -7.84
CA MET A 147 2.15 -11.83 -9.29
C MET A 147 3.24 -10.85 -9.70
N LYS A 148 3.68 -10.90 -10.96
CA LYS A 148 4.50 -9.86 -11.59
C LYS A 148 4.00 -9.56 -13.00
N VAL A 149 4.11 -8.31 -13.43
CA VAL A 149 3.75 -7.86 -14.79
C VAL A 149 4.88 -7.01 -15.37
N ASP A 150 5.14 -7.17 -16.67
CA ASP A 150 6.07 -6.30 -17.40
C ASP A 150 5.43 -4.91 -17.57
N VAL A 151 6.16 -3.83 -17.27
CA VAL A 151 5.64 -2.46 -17.39
C VAL A 151 5.39 -2.04 -18.84
N SER A 152 5.99 -2.72 -19.81
CA SER A 152 5.69 -2.52 -21.23
C SER A 152 4.38 -3.18 -21.68
N GLY A 153 3.74 -3.96 -20.79
CA GLY A 153 2.51 -4.70 -21.04
C GLY A 153 2.73 -6.21 -21.16
N GLY A 154 1.62 -6.91 -21.27
CA GLY A 154 1.59 -8.38 -21.36
C GLY A 154 0.87 -9.03 -20.18
N PRO A 155 0.62 -10.33 -20.22
CA PRO A 155 -0.10 -11.03 -19.16
C PRO A 155 0.75 -11.13 -17.89
N PRO A 156 0.15 -10.90 -16.70
CA PRO A 156 0.83 -11.13 -15.44
C PRO A 156 1.24 -12.59 -15.26
N GLN A 157 2.34 -12.80 -14.56
CA GLN A 157 2.90 -14.11 -14.25
C GLN A 157 2.82 -14.38 -12.76
N LYS A 158 2.30 -15.54 -12.36
CA LYS A 158 2.31 -15.98 -10.96
C LYS A 158 3.74 -16.29 -10.51
N ILE A 159 4.13 -15.76 -9.34
CA ILE A 159 5.37 -16.09 -8.64
C ILE A 159 5.11 -17.21 -7.63
N CYS A 160 4.14 -17.00 -6.73
CA CYS A 160 3.75 -18.01 -5.74
C CYS A 160 2.33 -17.76 -5.21
N ASP A 161 1.81 -18.68 -4.40
CA ASP A 161 0.63 -18.45 -3.58
C ASP A 161 0.99 -17.56 -2.40
N ALA A 162 0.13 -16.58 -2.11
CA ALA A 162 0.27 -15.59 -1.06
C ALA A 162 -1.13 -15.20 -0.54
N PRO A 163 -1.86 -16.12 0.12
CA PRO A 163 -3.27 -15.93 0.46
C PRO A 163 -3.51 -14.74 1.39
N THR A 164 -2.51 -14.37 2.16
CA THR A 164 -2.53 -13.24 3.10
C THR A 164 -1.53 -12.15 2.73
N GLY A 165 -0.88 -12.26 1.57
CA GLY A 165 0.14 -11.32 1.13
C GLY A 165 -0.37 -9.87 1.08
N SER A 166 0.48 -8.93 1.46
CA SER A 166 0.15 -7.51 1.56
C SER A 166 1.14 -6.62 0.81
N ASP A 167 2.38 -6.52 1.26
CA ASP A 167 3.41 -5.65 0.66
C ASP A 167 4.71 -6.41 0.48
N GLY A 168 5.69 -5.85 -0.22
CA GLY A 168 6.96 -6.52 -0.42
C GLY A 168 8.07 -5.64 -0.99
N THR A 169 9.25 -6.24 -1.05
CA THR A 169 10.45 -5.64 -1.64
C THR A 169 11.17 -6.65 -2.52
N TRP A 170 11.77 -6.18 -3.59
CA TRP A 170 12.49 -7.02 -4.55
C TRP A 170 13.99 -6.71 -4.51
N ALA A 171 14.77 -7.64 -3.99
CA ALA A 171 16.22 -7.50 -3.85
C ALA A 171 16.96 -7.63 -5.20
N PRO A 172 18.17 -7.02 -5.33
CA PRO A 172 18.96 -7.06 -6.57
C PRO A 172 19.38 -8.47 -7.02
N ASP A 173 19.47 -9.42 -6.10
CA ASP A 173 19.80 -10.83 -6.37
C ASP A 173 18.61 -11.65 -6.89
N GLY A 174 17.45 -11.01 -7.07
CA GLY A 174 16.23 -11.66 -7.57
C GLY A 174 15.40 -12.34 -6.49
N ILE A 175 15.69 -12.09 -5.22
CA ILE A 175 14.86 -12.53 -4.10
C ILE A 175 13.77 -11.49 -3.82
N ILE A 176 12.56 -11.96 -3.57
CA ILE A 176 11.45 -11.14 -3.08
C ILE A 176 11.21 -11.48 -1.61
N LEU A 177 11.14 -10.47 -0.76
CA LEU A 177 10.56 -10.55 0.57
C LEU A 177 9.16 -9.96 0.49
N PHE A 178 8.18 -10.63 1.08
CA PHE A 178 6.83 -10.11 1.20
C PHE A 178 6.23 -10.46 2.54
N ASP A 179 5.34 -9.62 3.02
CA ASP A 179 4.62 -9.81 4.27
C ASP A 179 3.22 -10.33 4.03
N GLY A 180 2.60 -10.81 5.09
CA GLY A 180 1.17 -11.08 5.16
C GLY A 180 0.43 -10.04 6.00
N THR A 181 -0.87 -10.18 6.11
CA THR A 181 -1.70 -9.32 6.96
C THR A 181 -1.66 -9.78 8.41
N GLY A 182 -1.64 -8.82 9.36
CA GLY A 182 -1.69 -9.07 10.81
C GLY A 182 -0.47 -9.84 11.34
N SER A 183 -0.68 -10.97 12.03
CA SER A 183 0.39 -11.75 12.67
C SER A 183 1.14 -12.68 11.70
N ASP A 184 0.95 -12.56 10.40
CA ASP A 184 1.63 -13.38 9.42
C ASP A 184 3.14 -13.10 9.37
N PRO A 185 3.92 -14.12 8.97
CA PRO A 185 5.36 -13.98 8.79
C PRO A 185 5.74 -13.06 7.63
N ILE A 186 7.00 -12.62 7.62
CA ILE A 186 7.67 -12.17 6.40
C ILE A 186 8.20 -13.42 5.69
N TYR A 187 7.86 -13.55 4.41
CA TYR A 187 8.25 -14.66 3.54
C TYR A 187 9.35 -14.27 2.57
N ARG A 188 10.03 -15.28 2.07
CA ARG A 188 11.06 -15.18 1.03
C ARG A 188 10.72 -16.10 -0.13
N VAL A 189 10.83 -15.60 -1.38
CA VAL A 189 10.65 -16.40 -2.59
C VAL A 189 11.56 -15.88 -3.71
N PRO A 190 12.12 -16.75 -4.59
CA PRO A 190 12.77 -16.28 -5.82
C PRO A 190 11.76 -15.62 -6.76
N ALA A 191 12.15 -14.56 -7.46
CA ALA A 191 11.30 -13.91 -8.46
C ALA A 191 11.00 -14.77 -9.70
N SER A 192 11.73 -15.87 -9.87
CA SER A 192 11.44 -16.92 -10.87
C SER A 192 10.28 -17.83 -10.46
N GLY A 193 9.83 -17.73 -9.21
CA GLY A 193 8.77 -18.55 -8.64
C GLY A 193 9.28 -19.65 -7.70
N GLY A 194 8.35 -20.26 -6.98
CA GLY A 194 8.64 -21.35 -6.07
C GLY A 194 7.73 -21.36 -4.83
N ILE A 195 8.09 -22.19 -3.85
CA ILE A 195 7.37 -22.27 -2.58
C ILE A 195 7.98 -21.22 -1.65
N PRO A 196 7.17 -20.29 -1.09
CA PRO A 196 7.67 -19.30 -0.16
C PRO A 196 8.18 -19.94 1.12
N THR A 197 9.27 -19.41 1.67
CA THR A 197 9.83 -19.82 2.95
C THR A 197 9.76 -18.69 3.96
N ILE A 198 9.53 -19.04 5.23
CA ILE A 198 9.43 -18.06 6.30
C ILE A 198 10.81 -17.50 6.62
N MET A 199 10.93 -16.18 6.67
CA MET A 199 12.13 -15.46 7.09
C MET A 199 12.06 -15.00 8.54
N VAL A 200 10.97 -14.35 8.91
CA VAL A 200 10.75 -13.83 10.27
C VAL A 200 9.30 -14.06 10.65
N LYS A 201 9.07 -14.40 11.93
CA LYS A 201 7.74 -14.47 12.55
C LYS A 201 7.62 -13.42 13.65
N PRO A 202 6.41 -12.91 13.92
CA PRO A 202 6.17 -12.13 15.14
C PRO A 202 6.52 -12.96 16.38
N GLU A 203 7.11 -12.35 17.37
CA GLU A 203 7.45 -13.01 18.63
C GLU A 203 6.66 -12.43 19.80
N ALA A 204 5.77 -13.25 20.37
CA ALA A 204 4.96 -12.87 21.53
C ALA A 204 5.81 -12.45 22.76
N SER A 205 7.01 -13.03 22.92
CA SER A 205 7.96 -12.66 23.98
C SER A 205 8.43 -11.21 23.85
N ARG A 206 8.38 -10.63 22.64
CA ARG A 206 8.68 -9.22 22.33
C ARG A 206 7.44 -8.36 22.25
N LYS A 207 6.26 -8.90 22.56
CA LYS A 207 4.95 -8.25 22.43
C LYS A 207 4.66 -7.75 21.00
N GLU A 208 5.20 -8.42 19.99
CA GLU A 208 4.95 -8.13 18.59
C GLU A 208 3.59 -8.70 18.19
N THR A 209 2.68 -7.87 17.69
CA THR A 209 1.35 -8.25 17.22
C THR A 209 1.32 -8.44 15.71
N GLN A 210 2.19 -7.72 15.01
CA GLN A 210 2.33 -7.75 13.54
C GLN A 210 3.77 -7.40 13.17
N ILE A 211 4.23 -7.95 12.04
CA ILE A 211 5.46 -7.52 11.38
C ILE A 211 5.18 -7.31 9.89
N GLY A 212 5.91 -6.39 9.26
CA GLY A 212 5.73 -6.17 7.83
C GLY A 212 6.65 -5.09 7.26
N TRP A 213 6.37 -4.76 6.01
CA TRP A 213 7.05 -3.75 5.20
C TRP A 213 8.57 -3.98 5.15
N PRO A 214 8.99 -5.13 4.62
CA PRO A 214 10.40 -5.43 4.50
C PRO A 214 11.08 -4.51 3.49
N GLU A 215 12.25 -3.98 3.84
CA GLU A 215 13.08 -3.14 2.99
C GLU A 215 14.49 -3.71 2.93
N VAL A 216 14.90 -4.24 1.78
CA VAL A 216 16.24 -4.83 1.62
C VAL A 216 17.29 -3.73 1.54
N LEU A 217 18.33 -3.86 2.37
CA LEU A 217 19.45 -2.92 2.40
C LEU A 217 20.42 -3.16 1.23
N PRO A 218 21.21 -2.13 0.83
CA PRO A 218 22.08 -2.19 -0.36
C PRO A 218 23.25 -3.17 -0.23
N ASP A 219 23.52 -3.68 0.97
CA ASP A 219 24.55 -4.70 1.18
C ASP A 219 24.13 -6.09 0.68
N GLY A 220 22.83 -6.25 0.30
CA GLY A 220 22.25 -7.50 -0.17
C GLY A 220 22.23 -8.64 0.87
N LYS A 221 22.47 -8.30 2.16
CA LYS A 221 22.53 -9.26 3.26
C LYS A 221 21.54 -9.00 4.37
N HIS A 222 21.15 -7.74 4.54
CA HIS A 222 20.25 -7.32 5.61
C HIS A 222 18.99 -6.68 5.03
N PHE A 223 17.93 -6.71 5.83
CA PHE A 223 16.70 -5.97 5.57
C PHE A 223 16.16 -5.35 6.84
N LEU A 224 15.48 -4.22 6.70
CA LEU A 224 14.70 -3.58 7.72
C LEU A 224 13.26 -4.07 7.63
N TYR A 225 12.57 -4.11 8.76
CA TYR A 225 11.13 -4.33 8.81
C TYR A 225 10.55 -3.64 10.05
N MET A 226 9.26 -3.38 10.03
CA MET A 226 8.55 -2.83 11.18
C MET A 226 7.94 -3.96 11.99
N ALA A 227 8.16 -3.95 13.29
CA ALA A 227 7.46 -4.77 14.26
C ALA A 227 6.49 -3.88 15.04
N ILE A 228 5.20 -4.15 14.93
CA ILE A 228 4.13 -3.42 15.63
C ILE A 228 3.96 -4.06 17.00
N GLY A 229 4.08 -3.26 18.05
CA GLY A 229 3.81 -3.63 19.42
C GLY A 229 2.34 -3.60 19.77
N VAL A 230 1.96 -4.15 20.92
CA VAL A 230 0.60 -4.05 21.48
C VAL A 230 0.16 -2.59 21.62
N LYS A 231 1.10 -1.72 21.98
CA LYS A 231 0.91 -0.25 21.94
C LYS A 231 1.69 0.33 20.77
N THR A 232 1.15 1.31 20.09
CA THR A 232 1.83 2.01 18.98
C THR A 232 3.21 2.53 19.40
N SER A 233 3.34 3.02 20.65
CA SER A 233 4.62 3.48 21.21
C SER A 233 5.67 2.37 21.43
N GLU A 234 5.27 1.11 21.38
CA GLU A 234 6.16 -0.06 21.49
C GLU A 234 6.61 -0.56 20.10
N SER A 235 6.11 0.04 19.00
CA SER A 235 6.48 -0.34 17.64
C SER A 235 7.94 0.01 17.35
N THR A 236 8.64 -0.88 16.66
CA THR A 236 10.09 -0.80 16.48
C THR A 236 10.48 -1.20 15.07
N TYR A 237 11.37 -0.45 14.44
CA TYR A 237 12.12 -0.99 13.30
C TYR A 237 13.10 -2.04 13.80
N ARG A 238 13.21 -3.10 13.05
CA ARG A 238 14.17 -4.18 13.30
C ARG A 238 15.04 -4.38 12.07
N ILE A 239 16.27 -4.80 12.30
CA ILE A 239 17.18 -5.21 11.25
C ILE A 239 17.43 -6.71 11.38
N ALA A 240 17.26 -7.42 10.26
CA ALA A 240 17.49 -8.85 10.20
C ALA A 240 18.37 -9.22 9.00
N SER A 241 19.08 -10.35 9.10
CA SER A 241 19.89 -10.87 8.01
C SER A 241 19.13 -11.88 7.16
N LEU A 242 19.38 -11.90 5.84
CA LEU A 242 18.78 -12.83 4.89
C LEU A 242 19.18 -14.29 5.12
N ASP A 243 20.23 -14.55 5.89
CA ASP A 243 20.63 -15.89 6.34
C ASP A 243 19.99 -16.32 7.68
N GLY A 244 19.15 -15.44 8.26
CA GLY A 244 18.40 -15.71 9.49
C GLY A 244 19.21 -15.69 10.78
N LYS A 245 20.50 -15.30 10.76
CA LYS A 245 21.36 -15.32 11.96
C LYS A 245 21.27 -14.07 12.81
N GLU A 246 20.85 -12.95 12.25
CA GLU A 246 20.71 -11.67 12.94
C GLU A 246 19.26 -11.19 12.90
N ASN A 247 18.73 -10.78 14.06
CA ASN A 247 17.46 -10.08 14.21
C ASN A 247 17.48 -9.24 15.48
N ARG A 248 17.70 -7.94 15.37
CA ARG A 248 17.81 -7.02 16.52
C ARG A 248 16.95 -5.76 16.34
N PRO A 249 16.57 -5.11 17.43
CA PRO A 249 15.92 -3.80 17.36
C PRO A 249 16.88 -2.79 16.73
N PHE A 250 16.29 -1.82 15.99
CA PHE A 250 17.04 -0.80 15.28
C PHE A 250 16.69 0.62 15.78
N ALA A 251 15.40 1.00 15.74
CA ALA A 251 14.91 2.31 16.20
C ALA A 251 13.39 2.24 16.46
N PRO A 252 12.81 3.18 17.25
CA PRO A 252 11.37 3.33 17.35
C PRO A 252 10.73 3.58 15.97
N ALA A 253 9.56 2.99 15.70
CA ALA A 253 8.88 3.06 14.42
C ALA A 253 7.52 3.76 14.54
N GLN A 254 7.19 4.60 13.52
CA GLN A 254 5.90 5.26 13.38
C GLN A 254 5.26 5.03 12.00
N SER A 255 6.05 4.60 11.00
CA SER A 255 5.61 4.29 9.63
C SER A 255 6.52 3.24 9.00
N ALA A 256 6.22 2.78 7.78
CA ALA A 256 7.20 2.05 6.99
C ALA A 256 8.44 2.90 6.70
N ILE A 257 9.59 2.24 6.50
CA ILE A 257 10.90 2.87 6.27
C ILE A 257 11.45 2.42 4.92
N THR A 258 12.06 3.34 4.17
CA THR A 258 12.67 3.05 2.87
C THR A 258 14.10 3.56 2.85
N TYR A 259 15.01 2.72 2.36
CA TYR A 259 16.40 3.11 2.14
C TYR A 259 16.59 3.80 0.78
N VAL A 260 17.41 4.84 0.74
CA VAL A 260 17.82 5.50 -0.50
C VAL A 260 19.32 5.84 -0.50
N GLU A 261 19.98 5.62 -1.64
CA GLU A 261 21.37 6.05 -1.83
C GLU A 261 21.48 7.60 -1.79
N PRO A 262 22.61 8.15 -1.29
CA PRO A 262 23.87 7.49 -0.90
C PRO A 262 23.91 6.93 0.54
N GLY A 263 22.86 7.07 1.34
CA GLY A 263 22.80 6.60 2.71
C GLY A 263 21.79 7.38 3.55
N TYR A 264 20.49 7.31 3.18
CA TYR A 264 19.40 7.88 3.93
C TYR A 264 18.30 6.84 4.15
N LEU A 265 17.64 6.96 5.29
CA LEU A 265 16.38 6.27 5.57
C LEU A 265 15.25 7.30 5.56
N LEU A 266 14.23 7.07 4.74
CA LEU A 266 13.05 7.92 4.67
C LEU A 266 11.89 7.26 5.41
N PHE A 267 11.24 8.00 6.28
CA PHE A 267 10.07 7.57 7.03
C PHE A 267 9.25 8.78 7.50
N LEU A 268 8.05 8.55 7.98
CA LEU A 268 7.22 9.61 8.57
C LEU A 268 7.47 9.72 10.07
N ARG A 269 7.58 10.96 10.55
CA ARG A 269 7.49 11.34 11.95
C ARG A 269 6.37 12.37 12.08
N GLU A 270 5.30 12.04 12.79
CA GLU A 270 4.15 12.93 12.94
C GLU A 270 3.69 13.54 11.60
N ARG A 271 3.57 12.71 10.56
CA ARG A 271 3.20 13.10 9.18
C ARG A 271 4.19 14.00 8.44
N THR A 272 5.34 14.29 9.02
CA THR A 272 6.46 14.91 8.31
C THR A 272 7.34 13.81 7.73
N LEU A 273 7.53 13.82 6.43
CA LEU A 273 8.51 12.95 5.77
C LEU A 273 9.90 13.45 6.11
N VAL A 274 10.71 12.59 6.69
CA VAL A 274 12.08 12.91 7.08
C VAL A 274 13.09 12.01 6.39
N ALA A 275 14.28 12.56 6.12
CA ALA A 275 15.45 11.82 5.68
C ALA A 275 16.45 11.73 6.84
N GLN A 276 16.67 10.52 7.35
CA GLN A 276 17.61 10.23 8.41
C GLN A 276 18.92 9.71 7.81
N PRO A 277 20.07 10.38 7.99
CA PRO A 277 21.34 9.85 7.53
C PRO A 277 21.64 8.46 8.15
N PHE A 278 22.15 7.55 7.33
CA PHE A 278 22.37 6.15 7.69
C PHE A 278 23.75 5.66 7.25
N ASP A 279 24.50 5.14 8.22
CA ASP A 279 25.78 4.46 7.95
C ASP A 279 25.50 2.99 7.56
N LYS A 280 25.57 2.71 6.27
CA LYS A 280 25.32 1.37 5.72
C LYS A 280 26.36 0.31 6.09
N LYS A 281 27.54 0.72 6.57
CA LYS A 281 28.59 -0.22 7.06
C LYS A 281 28.37 -0.58 8.52
N ALA A 282 28.05 0.43 9.33
CA ALA A 282 27.79 0.25 10.75
C ALA A 282 26.34 -0.18 11.02
N LEU A 283 25.46 -0.16 10.02
CA LEU A 283 24.03 -0.45 10.11
C LEU A 283 23.34 0.33 11.25
N LYS A 284 23.56 1.65 11.27
CA LYS A 284 23.01 2.56 12.28
C LYS A 284 22.69 3.94 11.71
N THR A 285 21.76 4.65 12.34
CA THR A 285 21.48 6.06 12.04
C THR A 285 22.63 6.95 12.54
N VAL A 286 22.87 8.06 11.84
CA VAL A 286 23.84 9.08 12.21
C VAL A 286 23.22 10.47 12.06
N GLY A 287 23.61 11.41 12.91
CA GLY A 287 23.07 12.78 12.87
C GLY A 287 21.57 12.87 13.16
N GLU A 288 20.99 14.03 12.84
CA GLU A 288 19.56 14.32 13.05
C GLU A 288 18.76 14.10 11.76
N PRO A 289 17.46 13.72 11.87
CA PRO A 289 16.58 13.61 10.71
C PRO A 289 16.29 14.99 10.11
N ILE A 290 16.27 15.05 8.78
CA ILE A 290 16.06 16.27 8.01
C ILE A 290 14.65 16.26 7.42
N PRO A 291 13.81 17.27 7.68
CA PRO A 291 12.44 17.31 7.14
C PRO A 291 12.47 17.57 5.62
N LEU A 292 11.66 16.82 4.88
CA LEU A 292 11.53 16.93 3.41
C LEU A 292 10.16 17.45 2.96
N ALA A 293 9.08 16.98 3.59
CA ALA A 293 7.71 17.37 3.26
C ALA A 293 6.80 17.21 4.48
N GLU A 294 5.91 18.16 4.66
CA GLU A 294 4.91 18.15 5.73
C GLU A 294 3.56 17.60 5.23
N LYS A 295 2.73 17.16 6.18
CA LYS A 295 1.36 16.68 5.93
C LYS A 295 1.30 15.53 4.91
N VAL A 296 2.35 14.72 4.82
CA VAL A 296 2.33 13.52 3.98
C VAL A 296 1.31 12.54 4.53
N GLY A 297 0.44 12.05 3.65
CA GLY A 297 -0.63 11.13 4.00
C GLY A 297 -0.10 9.77 4.43
N THR A 298 -0.91 9.06 5.21
CA THR A 298 -0.71 7.65 5.54
C THR A 298 -1.92 6.84 5.08
N ASP A 299 -1.74 5.56 4.86
CA ASP A 299 -2.86 4.62 4.75
C ASP A 299 -3.35 4.14 6.14
N ASN A 300 -4.29 3.20 6.14
CA ASN A 300 -4.93 2.69 7.37
C ASN A 300 -3.98 1.91 8.28
N VAL A 301 -2.84 1.44 7.77
CA VAL A 301 -1.85 0.65 8.52
C VAL A 301 -0.55 1.42 8.78
N GLY A 302 -0.54 2.74 8.54
CA GLY A 302 0.61 3.60 8.83
C GLY A 302 1.66 3.64 7.73
N LEU A 303 1.41 3.07 6.55
CA LEU A 303 2.27 3.28 5.38
C LEU A 303 2.23 4.74 4.95
N GLY A 304 3.38 5.37 4.88
CA GLY A 304 3.51 6.70 4.31
C GLY A 304 3.22 6.71 2.82
N ARG A 305 2.43 7.67 2.36
CA ARG A 305 2.14 7.85 0.93
C ARG A 305 3.28 8.53 0.21
N PHE A 306 4.42 7.87 0.21
CA PHE A 306 5.61 8.32 -0.51
C PHE A 306 6.36 7.16 -1.12
N SER A 307 7.19 7.46 -2.09
CA SER A 307 8.14 6.55 -2.72
C SER A 307 9.34 7.33 -3.22
N VAL A 308 10.50 6.70 -3.22
CA VAL A 308 11.75 7.34 -3.63
C VAL A 308 12.52 6.43 -4.58
N SER A 309 13.07 7.00 -5.67
CA SER A 309 13.95 6.30 -6.60
C SER A 309 15.41 6.29 -6.11
N ARG A 310 16.20 5.36 -6.64
CA ARG A 310 17.64 5.34 -6.39
C ARG A 310 18.36 6.59 -6.92
N GLU A 311 17.81 7.23 -7.95
CA GLU A 311 18.41 8.41 -8.59
C GLU A 311 17.99 9.75 -7.97
N GLY A 312 17.21 9.73 -6.87
CA GLY A 312 16.82 10.93 -6.14
C GLY A 312 15.56 11.62 -6.67
N THR A 313 14.63 10.86 -7.24
CA THR A 313 13.24 11.30 -7.47
C THR A 313 12.40 10.86 -6.28
N LEU A 314 11.72 11.79 -5.63
CA LEU A 314 10.77 11.55 -4.56
C LEU A 314 9.35 11.81 -5.08
N ALA A 315 8.43 10.90 -4.83
CA ALA A 315 7.01 11.09 -5.08
C ALA A 315 6.25 10.96 -3.75
N TYR A 316 5.34 11.87 -3.46
CA TYR A 316 4.51 11.80 -2.27
C TYR A 316 3.14 12.44 -2.49
N ARG A 317 2.19 12.07 -1.65
CA ARG A 317 0.87 12.70 -1.59
C ARG A 317 0.65 13.30 -0.23
N THR A 318 0.20 14.56 -0.24
CA THR A 318 -0.26 15.23 0.97
C THR A 318 -1.74 14.94 1.20
N GLY A 319 -2.22 15.26 2.39
CA GLY A 319 -3.62 15.11 2.75
C GLY A 319 -3.91 13.78 3.46
N GLU A 320 -5.10 13.70 3.96
CA GLU A 320 -5.64 12.49 4.61
C GLU A 320 -6.59 11.80 3.63
N ILE A 321 -6.70 10.46 3.75
CA ILE A 321 -7.96 9.84 3.35
C ILE A 321 -8.96 10.33 4.36
N THR A 322 -9.80 11.24 3.95
CA THR A 322 -10.93 11.69 4.75
C THR A 322 -12.19 11.18 4.08
N ASP A 323 -13.05 10.62 4.89
CA ASP A 323 -14.37 10.20 4.47
C ASP A 323 -15.39 11.26 4.87
N ARG A 324 -16.55 11.22 4.28
CA ARG A 324 -17.73 11.97 4.71
C ARG A 324 -18.85 11.00 5.06
N MET A 325 -19.62 11.32 6.08
CA MET A 325 -20.83 10.57 6.37
C MET A 325 -22.02 11.20 5.66
N VAL A 326 -22.63 10.45 4.75
CA VAL A 326 -23.75 10.95 3.94
C VAL A 326 -24.94 9.99 4.01
N TRP A 327 -26.14 10.55 4.14
CA TRP A 327 -27.36 9.83 3.94
C TRP A 327 -27.68 9.75 2.43
N VAL A 328 -28.02 8.56 1.97
CA VAL A 328 -28.55 8.33 0.62
C VAL A 328 -29.88 7.59 0.67
N ASP A 329 -30.74 7.80 -0.31
CA ASP A 329 -31.94 7.01 -0.49
C ASP A 329 -31.64 5.66 -1.17
N ARG A 330 -32.67 4.82 -1.35
CA ARG A 330 -32.52 3.51 -2.01
C ARG A 330 -32.12 3.57 -3.49
N ASN A 331 -32.11 4.74 -4.09
CA ASN A 331 -31.65 4.97 -5.46
C ASN A 331 -30.23 5.58 -5.51
N GLY A 332 -29.57 5.76 -4.34
CA GLY A 332 -28.22 6.33 -4.24
C GLY A 332 -28.19 7.86 -4.31
N ARG A 333 -29.35 8.54 -4.28
CA ARG A 333 -29.40 9.99 -4.25
C ARG A 333 -28.99 10.48 -2.87
N GLU A 334 -28.00 11.36 -2.80
CA GLU A 334 -27.57 12.01 -1.56
C GLU A 334 -28.69 12.89 -1.01
N LEU A 335 -28.97 12.73 0.27
CA LEU A 335 -29.99 13.46 1.01
C LEU A 335 -29.38 14.54 1.92
N GLU A 336 -28.34 14.15 2.67
CA GLU A 336 -27.74 14.98 3.70
C GLU A 336 -26.31 14.50 4.02
N THR A 337 -25.38 15.45 4.21
CA THR A 337 -24.07 15.18 4.82
C THR A 337 -24.14 15.49 6.30
N ILE A 338 -23.84 14.51 7.15
CA ILE A 338 -24.03 14.62 8.61
C ILE A 338 -22.74 14.86 9.38
N ALA A 339 -21.58 14.81 8.76
CA ALA A 339 -20.30 15.04 9.42
C ALA A 339 -19.27 15.64 8.46
N ASP A 340 -18.36 16.46 9.03
CA ASP A 340 -17.20 17.00 8.31
C ASP A 340 -16.25 15.90 7.88
N LEU A 341 -15.28 16.26 7.02
CA LEU A 341 -14.27 15.32 6.53
C LEU A 341 -13.39 14.82 7.69
N ALA A 342 -13.38 13.51 7.92
CA ALA A 342 -12.49 12.83 8.86
C ALA A 342 -12.37 11.34 8.48
N ARG A 343 -11.53 10.59 9.17
CA ARG A 343 -11.44 9.14 8.99
C ARG A 343 -12.49 8.45 9.85
N TYR A 344 -13.61 8.13 9.23
CA TYR A 344 -14.72 7.43 9.87
C TYR A 344 -14.74 5.97 9.52
N HIS A 345 -15.12 5.10 10.50
CA HIS A 345 -15.34 3.68 10.27
C HIS A 345 -16.48 3.18 11.16
N ASN A 346 -17.03 2.02 10.79
CA ASN A 346 -17.96 1.22 11.57
C ASN A 346 -19.16 2.00 12.11
N PRO A 347 -19.92 2.74 11.25
CA PRO A 347 -21.10 3.44 11.68
C PRO A 347 -22.16 2.41 12.13
N THR A 348 -22.71 2.59 13.33
CA THR A 348 -23.76 1.73 13.88
C THR A 348 -24.80 2.54 14.62
N PHE A 349 -26.08 2.32 14.33
CA PHE A 349 -27.19 3.02 14.98
C PHE A 349 -27.54 2.41 16.33
N SER A 350 -27.92 3.25 17.30
CA SER A 350 -28.60 2.79 18.49
C SER A 350 -29.91 2.08 18.10
N PRO A 351 -30.41 1.12 18.90
CA PRO A 351 -31.63 0.38 18.58
C PRO A 351 -32.86 1.26 18.35
N ASP A 352 -32.91 2.45 18.93
CA ASP A 352 -33.98 3.44 18.74
C ASP A 352 -33.74 4.38 17.53
N GLY A 353 -32.58 4.24 16.83
CA GLY A 353 -32.19 5.05 15.67
C GLY A 353 -31.90 6.52 15.96
N ARG A 354 -31.80 6.93 17.24
CA ARG A 354 -31.58 8.34 17.60
C ARG A 354 -30.12 8.71 17.71
N ARG A 355 -29.25 7.73 17.92
CA ARG A 355 -27.81 7.95 18.08
C ARG A 355 -27.04 7.08 17.07
N LEU A 356 -25.88 7.57 16.67
CA LEU A 356 -24.92 6.90 15.82
C LEU A 356 -23.61 6.76 16.58
N ALA A 357 -23.12 5.54 16.74
CA ALA A 357 -21.74 5.31 17.19
C ALA A 357 -20.85 5.01 15.98
N TYR A 358 -19.61 5.44 16.04
CA TYR A 358 -18.60 5.20 15.01
C TYR A 358 -17.21 5.33 15.62
N ASP A 359 -16.22 4.76 15.00
CA ASP A 359 -14.84 5.08 15.33
C ASP A 359 -14.27 6.11 14.37
N MET A 360 -13.43 6.97 14.91
CA MET A 360 -12.76 8.05 14.18
C MET A 360 -11.29 8.07 14.58
N ALA A 361 -10.41 8.05 13.59
CA ALA A 361 -8.98 8.17 13.84
C ALA A 361 -8.59 9.64 14.05
N ASP A 362 -7.80 9.89 15.09
CA ASP A 362 -7.16 11.18 15.31
C ASP A 362 -6.18 11.48 14.16
N PRO A 363 -6.27 12.64 13.52
CA PRO A 363 -5.48 12.94 12.33
C PRO A 363 -3.97 13.06 12.60
N HIS A 364 -3.55 13.30 13.84
CA HIS A 364 -2.14 13.49 14.19
C HIS A 364 -1.48 12.18 14.63
N SER A 365 -2.16 11.42 15.49
CA SER A 365 -1.62 10.20 16.07
C SER A 365 -2.04 8.92 15.33
N GLY A 366 -3.07 8.98 14.48
CA GLY A 366 -3.71 7.81 13.87
C GLY A 366 -4.51 6.95 14.87
N LYS A 367 -4.55 7.35 16.15
CA LYS A 367 -5.26 6.62 17.18
C LYS A 367 -6.77 6.70 16.96
N GLY A 368 -7.44 5.55 16.95
CA GLY A 368 -8.90 5.48 16.91
C GLY A 368 -9.54 5.75 18.26
N ASP A 369 -10.66 6.47 18.24
CA ASP A 369 -11.54 6.65 19.39
C ASP A 369 -12.99 6.44 18.98
N ILE A 370 -13.81 5.92 19.91
CA ILE A 370 -15.25 5.82 19.71
C ILE A 370 -15.90 7.18 19.95
N TRP A 371 -16.77 7.54 19.03
CA TRP A 371 -17.60 8.73 19.08
C TRP A 371 -19.07 8.37 19.02
N VAL A 372 -19.90 9.13 19.69
CA VAL A 372 -21.37 9.00 19.65
C VAL A 372 -21.98 10.32 19.22
N ARG A 373 -22.82 10.27 18.17
CA ARG A 373 -23.56 11.42 17.64
C ARG A 373 -25.03 11.32 18.00
N ASP A 374 -25.56 12.36 18.58
CA ASP A 374 -27.01 12.59 18.69
C ASP A 374 -27.52 13.13 17.35
N LEU A 375 -28.34 12.35 16.65
CA LEU A 375 -28.79 12.69 15.30
C LEU A 375 -29.82 13.84 15.30
N ALA A 376 -30.60 13.99 16.36
CA ALA A 376 -31.58 15.07 16.44
C ALA A 376 -30.90 16.43 16.77
N ARG A 377 -29.86 16.41 17.60
CA ARG A 377 -29.12 17.61 17.99
C ARG A 377 -27.95 17.92 17.05
N ASN A 378 -27.58 17.00 16.21
CA ASN A 378 -26.43 17.07 15.31
C ASN A 378 -25.11 17.32 16.04
N VAL A 379 -24.92 16.69 17.21
CA VAL A 379 -23.73 16.86 18.08
C VAL A 379 -23.03 15.54 18.27
N SER A 380 -21.71 15.51 18.04
CA SER A 380 -20.83 14.38 18.30
C SER A 380 -20.06 14.59 19.60
N SER A 381 -19.95 13.54 20.41
CA SER A 381 -19.16 13.52 21.64
C SER A 381 -18.20 12.33 21.60
N ARG A 382 -16.97 12.55 22.04
CA ARG A 382 -16.01 11.47 22.23
C ARG A 382 -16.49 10.58 23.38
N PHE A 383 -16.51 9.27 23.13
CA PHE A 383 -17.04 8.27 24.04
C PHE A 383 -15.95 7.47 24.74
N SER A 384 -14.88 7.07 24.01
CA SER A 384 -13.74 6.36 24.58
C SER A 384 -12.62 7.32 24.97
N PHE A 385 -11.91 6.98 26.06
CA PHE A 385 -10.75 7.72 26.57
C PHE A 385 -9.60 6.77 26.92
N SER A 386 -9.60 5.57 26.36
CA SER A 386 -8.59 4.55 26.58
C SER A 386 -7.21 5.03 26.11
N GLU A 387 -6.13 4.51 26.70
CA GLU A 387 -4.77 4.79 26.22
C GLU A 387 -4.51 4.14 24.85
N GLY A 388 -5.11 2.97 24.58
CA GLY A 388 -5.05 2.24 23.30
C GLY A 388 -6.00 2.80 22.24
N SER A 389 -5.91 2.25 21.02
CA SER A 389 -6.80 2.59 19.92
C SER A 389 -8.14 1.88 20.07
N ALA A 390 -9.25 2.65 20.12
CA ALA A 390 -10.60 2.12 20.25
C ALA A 390 -11.32 2.10 18.88
N TYR A 391 -12.01 0.99 18.55
CA TYR A 391 -12.66 0.79 17.25
C TYR A 391 -13.80 -0.23 17.32
N CYS A 392 -14.60 -0.32 16.24
CA CYS A 392 -15.74 -1.23 16.05
C CYS A 392 -16.77 -1.18 17.19
N PRO A 393 -17.49 -0.04 17.37
CA PRO A 393 -18.55 0.05 18.37
C PRO A 393 -19.76 -0.79 18.01
N VAL A 394 -20.35 -1.45 19.01
CA VAL A 394 -21.57 -2.28 18.90
C VAL A 394 -22.53 -1.93 20.03
N TRP A 395 -23.75 -1.54 19.71
CA TRP A 395 -24.77 -1.25 20.70
C TRP A 395 -25.35 -2.49 21.34
N SER A 396 -25.56 -2.46 22.65
CA SER A 396 -26.47 -3.41 23.28
C SER A 396 -27.91 -3.20 22.78
N PRO A 397 -28.73 -4.25 22.67
CA PRO A 397 -30.08 -4.15 22.10
C PRO A 397 -31.05 -3.30 22.93
N ASP A 398 -30.74 -3.05 24.22
CA ASP A 398 -31.47 -2.12 25.08
C ASP A 398 -30.97 -0.65 24.95
N GLY A 399 -29.92 -0.41 24.13
CA GLY A 399 -29.33 0.92 23.92
C GLY A 399 -28.58 1.51 25.11
N LYS A 400 -28.35 0.72 26.18
CA LYS A 400 -27.76 1.20 27.43
C LYS A 400 -26.24 1.03 27.50
N ARG A 401 -25.64 0.21 26.65
CA ARG A 401 -24.20 -0.07 26.62
C ARG A 401 -23.68 -0.05 25.18
N ILE A 402 -22.39 0.19 25.05
CA ILE A 402 -21.65 0.04 23.80
C ILE A 402 -20.46 -0.87 24.10
N ALA A 403 -20.35 -1.97 23.34
CA ALA A 403 -19.15 -2.80 23.27
C ALA A 403 -18.25 -2.30 22.17
N TYR A 404 -16.92 -2.39 22.34
CA TYR A 404 -15.92 -1.97 21.35
C TYR A 404 -14.59 -2.65 21.63
N ALA A 405 -13.72 -2.65 20.65
CA ALA A 405 -12.34 -3.11 20.82
C ALA A 405 -11.45 -1.97 21.31
N VAL A 406 -10.47 -2.29 22.15
CA VAL A 406 -9.32 -1.43 22.49
C VAL A 406 -8.07 -2.28 22.28
N ASP A 407 -7.26 -1.90 21.30
CA ASP A 407 -6.11 -2.70 20.85
C ASP A 407 -6.50 -4.16 20.53
N SER A 408 -6.18 -5.11 21.40
CA SER A 408 -6.47 -6.54 21.19
C SER A 408 -7.64 -7.09 22.00
N ASP A 409 -8.21 -6.30 22.92
CA ASP A 409 -9.24 -6.75 23.85
C ASP A 409 -10.59 -6.05 23.61
N MET A 410 -11.68 -6.71 24.00
CA MET A 410 -13.02 -6.15 23.93
C MET A 410 -13.44 -5.54 25.29
N PHE A 411 -14.10 -4.39 25.24
CA PHE A 411 -14.64 -3.69 26.41
C PHE A 411 -16.10 -3.31 26.19
N GLU A 412 -16.82 -3.09 27.29
CA GLU A 412 -18.13 -2.45 27.28
C GLU A 412 -18.16 -1.25 28.24
N LYS A 413 -18.98 -0.26 27.91
CA LYS A 413 -19.19 0.94 28.73
C LYS A 413 -20.65 1.39 28.66
N PRO A 414 -21.22 2.02 29.73
CA PRO A 414 -22.54 2.63 29.66
C PRO A 414 -22.66 3.66 28.53
N ALA A 415 -23.74 3.61 27.76
CA ALA A 415 -23.95 4.41 26.55
C ALA A 415 -24.19 5.92 26.81
N ASP A 416 -24.32 6.32 28.07
CA ASP A 416 -24.32 7.73 28.51
C ASP A 416 -22.90 8.30 28.64
N GLY A 417 -21.88 7.47 28.42
CA GLY A 417 -20.47 7.84 28.50
C GLY A 417 -19.92 7.91 29.92
N GLN A 418 -20.74 7.66 30.93
CA GLN A 418 -20.33 7.67 32.34
C GLN A 418 -19.80 6.31 32.78
N GLY A 419 -18.96 6.32 33.81
CA GLY A 419 -18.41 5.09 34.37
C GLY A 419 -17.17 4.56 33.67
N ALA A 420 -16.62 3.48 34.23
CA ALA A 420 -15.40 2.83 33.75
C ALA A 420 -15.71 1.82 32.63
N GLU A 421 -14.71 1.59 31.78
CA GLU A 421 -14.71 0.50 30.80
C GLU A 421 -14.60 -0.84 31.54
N THR A 422 -15.41 -1.81 31.14
CA THR A 422 -15.39 -3.16 31.68
C THR A 422 -14.91 -4.14 30.61
N LEU A 423 -13.91 -4.96 30.92
CA LEU A 423 -13.39 -5.98 30.01
C LEU A 423 -14.48 -7.02 29.72
N LEU A 424 -14.67 -7.31 28.45
CA LEU A 424 -15.52 -8.40 27.93
C LEU A 424 -14.67 -9.62 27.63
N GLY A 425 -14.94 -10.75 28.29
CA GLY A 425 -14.20 -11.98 28.12
C GLY A 425 -12.85 -11.99 28.83
N VAL A 426 -11.88 -12.72 28.30
CA VAL A 426 -10.54 -12.94 28.87
C VAL A 426 -9.49 -12.22 28.06
N LYS A 427 -8.55 -11.56 28.69
CA LYS A 427 -7.37 -10.98 28.02
C LYS A 427 -6.60 -12.06 27.27
N SER A 428 -6.22 -11.76 26.05
CA SER A 428 -5.48 -12.65 25.16
C SER A 428 -4.50 -11.84 24.32
N PRO A 429 -3.39 -12.42 23.89
CA PRO A 429 -2.53 -11.76 22.90
C PRO A 429 -3.17 -11.70 21.51
N ASP A 430 -4.20 -12.52 21.25
CA ASP A 430 -4.89 -12.57 19.97
C ASP A 430 -5.91 -11.43 19.88
N GLN A 431 -6.03 -10.81 18.71
CA GLN A 431 -6.92 -9.68 18.50
C GLN A 431 -8.38 -10.11 18.47
N LYS A 432 -9.21 -9.48 19.30
CA LYS A 432 -10.66 -9.71 19.40
C LYS A 432 -11.42 -8.45 19.05
N ILE A 433 -12.36 -8.54 18.13
CA ILE A 433 -13.13 -7.40 17.65
C ILE A 433 -14.61 -7.71 17.74
N PRO A 434 -15.42 -7.00 18.56
CA PRO A 434 -16.85 -7.18 18.59
C PRO A 434 -17.47 -6.70 17.26
N MET A 435 -18.42 -7.46 16.72
CA MET A 435 -19.01 -7.14 15.42
C MET A 435 -20.53 -6.94 15.51
N ASP A 436 -21.21 -7.71 16.35
CA ASP A 436 -22.66 -7.57 16.52
C ASP A 436 -23.12 -8.11 17.87
N TRP A 437 -24.29 -7.64 18.31
CA TRP A 437 -24.93 -8.05 19.56
C TRP A 437 -26.34 -8.52 19.25
N SER A 438 -26.66 -9.79 19.60
CA SER A 438 -27.97 -10.37 19.33
C SER A 438 -29.10 -9.55 19.95
N ARG A 439 -30.23 -9.42 19.26
CA ARG A 439 -31.37 -8.57 19.71
C ARG A 439 -32.00 -9.01 21.04
N ASP A 440 -31.88 -10.29 21.39
CA ASP A 440 -32.31 -10.79 22.69
C ASP A 440 -31.32 -10.47 23.83
N GLY A 441 -30.20 -9.84 23.50
CA GLY A 441 -29.16 -9.40 24.43
C GLY A 441 -28.26 -10.51 24.94
N LYS A 442 -28.41 -11.75 24.49
CA LYS A 442 -27.73 -12.90 25.07
C LYS A 442 -26.33 -13.17 24.50
N TYR A 443 -26.02 -12.73 23.30
CA TYR A 443 -24.80 -13.10 22.60
C TYR A 443 -24.14 -11.90 21.93
N ILE A 444 -22.82 -11.80 22.05
CA ILE A 444 -21.97 -10.92 21.25
C ILE A 444 -21.21 -11.81 20.26
N ALA A 445 -21.36 -11.55 18.97
CA ALA A 445 -20.51 -12.13 17.94
C ALA A 445 -19.26 -11.26 17.79
N TYR A 446 -18.11 -11.90 17.78
CA TYR A 446 -16.82 -11.22 17.61
C TYR A 446 -15.91 -12.05 16.70
N ILE A 447 -14.95 -11.41 16.10
CA ILE A 447 -13.88 -12.11 15.38
C ILE A 447 -12.64 -12.18 16.26
N ASP A 448 -12.00 -13.36 16.21
CA ASP A 448 -10.77 -13.69 16.94
C ASP A 448 -9.73 -14.13 15.90
N ARG A 449 -8.52 -13.64 16.03
CA ARG A 449 -7.45 -14.03 15.13
C ARG A 449 -6.74 -15.28 15.63
N GLY A 450 -7.13 -16.44 15.08
CA GLY A 450 -6.49 -17.71 15.38
C GLY A 450 -5.07 -17.81 14.83
N LYS A 451 -4.19 -18.52 15.55
CA LYS A 451 -2.78 -18.69 15.14
C LYS A 451 -2.61 -19.46 13.82
N ASP A 452 -3.51 -20.38 13.55
CA ASP A 452 -3.39 -21.34 12.44
C ASP A 452 -4.56 -21.26 11.45
N THR A 453 -5.62 -20.53 11.77
CA THR A 453 -6.89 -20.51 11.03
C THR A 453 -7.22 -19.14 10.38
N GLY A 454 -6.48 -18.08 10.70
CA GLY A 454 -6.83 -16.73 10.24
C GLY A 454 -7.88 -16.08 11.14
N TRP A 455 -8.87 -15.41 10.57
CA TRP A 455 -9.97 -14.81 11.31
C TRP A 455 -11.11 -15.80 11.48
N ASP A 456 -11.49 -16.07 12.73
CA ASP A 456 -12.53 -17.00 13.14
C ASP A 456 -13.71 -16.23 13.78
N ILE A 457 -14.94 -16.71 13.64
CA ILE A 457 -16.10 -16.16 14.34
C ILE A 457 -16.33 -16.88 15.66
N TRP A 458 -16.35 -16.11 16.73
CA TRP A 458 -16.62 -16.57 18.09
C TRP A 458 -17.85 -15.90 18.68
N ILE A 459 -18.48 -16.58 19.63
CA ILE A 459 -19.66 -16.08 20.35
C ILE A 459 -19.34 -15.98 21.84
N LEU A 460 -19.61 -14.79 22.40
CA LEU A 460 -19.52 -14.53 23.83
C LEU A 460 -20.94 -14.45 24.42
N PRO A 461 -21.37 -15.40 25.26
CA PRO A 461 -22.59 -15.25 26.03
C PRO A 461 -22.49 -14.09 27.02
N THR A 462 -23.57 -13.30 27.15
CA THR A 462 -23.65 -12.17 28.11
C THR A 462 -24.22 -12.61 29.47
N PHE A 463 -24.54 -13.89 29.62
CA PHE A 463 -25.13 -14.51 30.78
C PHE A 463 -24.29 -15.72 31.24
N GLY A 464 -24.62 -16.26 32.41
CA GLY A 464 -23.94 -17.42 32.98
C GLY A 464 -22.45 -17.11 33.28
N ASP A 465 -21.60 -18.09 33.00
CA ASP A 465 -20.15 -17.99 33.19
C ASP A 465 -19.43 -17.16 32.09
N ARG A 466 -20.17 -16.67 31.12
CA ARG A 466 -19.67 -15.86 29.97
C ARG A 466 -18.50 -16.54 29.24
N LYS A 467 -18.54 -17.87 29.12
CA LYS A 467 -17.52 -18.63 28.42
C LYS A 467 -17.75 -18.56 26.90
N ALA A 468 -16.83 -17.94 26.19
CA ALA A 468 -16.87 -17.86 24.73
C ALA A 468 -16.68 -19.24 24.07
N PHE A 469 -17.29 -19.43 22.93
CA PHE A 469 -17.15 -20.63 22.10
C PHE A 469 -17.03 -20.27 20.62
N PRO A 470 -16.30 -21.07 19.80
CA PRO A 470 -16.19 -20.84 18.37
C PRO A 470 -17.53 -21.14 17.68
N PHE A 471 -17.97 -20.25 16.79
CA PHE A 471 -19.09 -20.50 15.88
C PHE A 471 -18.58 -21.05 14.54
N LEU A 472 -17.56 -20.39 13.98
CA LEU A 472 -16.82 -20.85 12.81
C LEU A 472 -15.32 -20.73 13.09
N LYS A 473 -14.63 -21.83 12.90
CA LYS A 473 -13.18 -21.92 13.05
C LYS A 473 -12.63 -22.87 11.99
N THR A 474 -12.23 -22.31 10.86
CA THR A 474 -11.79 -23.06 9.69
C THR A 474 -10.41 -22.59 9.20
N ASN A 475 -9.94 -23.10 8.07
CA ASN A 475 -8.70 -22.62 7.45
C ASN A 475 -8.93 -21.38 6.55
N PHE A 476 -10.12 -20.81 6.60
CA PHE A 476 -10.51 -19.63 5.83
C PHE A 476 -10.67 -18.43 6.78
N ASN A 477 -10.82 -17.25 6.21
CA ASN A 477 -11.18 -16.08 6.99
C ASN A 477 -12.69 -15.96 7.06
N GLU A 478 -13.24 -16.03 8.26
CA GLU A 478 -14.64 -15.73 8.55
C GLU A 478 -14.74 -14.42 9.33
N ILE A 479 -15.31 -13.40 8.72
CA ILE A 479 -15.36 -12.05 9.30
C ILE A 479 -16.72 -11.39 9.18
N VAL A 480 -16.89 -10.28 9.87
CA VAL A 480 -18.10 -9.41 9.85
C VAL A 480 -19.40 -10.18 10.12
N PRO A 481 -19.48 -10.98 11.21
CA PRO A 481 -20.73 -11.65 11.56
C PRO A 481 -21.80 -10.63 11.94
N ALA A 482 -23.05 -10.87 11.48
CA ALA A 482 -24.25 -10.10 11.80
C ALA A 482 -25.42 -11.04 12.12
N PHE A 483 -26.01 -10.91 13.31
CA PHE A 483 -27.20 -11.69 13.69
C PHE A 483 -28.41 -11.29 12.90
N SER A 484 -29.20 -12.26 12.47
CA SER A 484 -30.55 -11.97 11.99
C SER A 484 -31.38 -11.34 13.11
N PRO A 485 -32.38 -10.49 12.79
CA PRO A 485 -33.19 -9.83 13.79
C PRO A 485 -33.93 -10.77 14.74
N ASP A 486 -34.23 -11.99 14.32
CA ASP A 486 -34.86 -13.05 15.12
C ASP A 486 -33.83 -13.92 15.90
N GLY A 487 -32.52 -13.66 15.71
CA GLY A 487 -31.44 -14.33 16.41
C GLY A 487 -31.18 -15.78 16.02
N ARG A 488 -31.78 -16.27 14.93
CA ARG A 488 -31.68 -17.67 14.50
C ARG A 488 -30.62 -17.94 13.44
N PHE A 489 -30.07 -16.88 12.85
CA PHE A 489 -29.06 -16.95 11.79
C PHE A 489 -27.96 -15.92 12.02
N ILE A 490 -26.80 -16.22 11.47
CA ILE A 490 -25.68 -15.28 11.37
C ILE A 490 -25.30 -15.17 9.89
N ALA A 491 -25.31 -13.94 9.36
CA ALA A 491 -24.70 -13.61 8.09
C ALA A 491 -23.23 -13.27 8.32
N TYR A 492 -22.34 -13.65 7.41
CA TYR A 492 -20.91 -13.39 7.54
C TYR A 492 -20.22 -13.41 6.16
N LEU A 493 -19.02 -12.89 6.11
CA LEU A 493 -18.13 -13.00 4.96
C LEU A 493 -17.16 -14.17 5.15
N SER A 494 -16.98 -14.99 4.10
CA SER A 494 -15.92 -16.01 4.06
C SER A 494 -15.27 -16.09 2.67
N ASN A 495 -13.98 -16.44 2.65
CA ASN A 495 -13.24 -16.67 1.41
C ASN A 495 -13.09 -18.17 1.06
N GLU A 496 -13.90 -19.04 1.62
CA GLU A 496 -13.87 -20.49 1.41
C GLU A 496 -14.09 -20.94 -0.03
N SER A 497 -14.83 -20.13 -0.84
CA SER A 497 -15.04 -20.37 -2.27
C SER A 497 -13.85 -19.96 -3.15
N GLY A 498 -12.75 -19.47 -2.54
CA GLY A 498 -11.60 -18.89 -3.23
C GLY A 498 -11.69 -17.37 -3.44
N ARG A 499 -12.80 -16.74 -3.07
CA ARG A 499 -13.02 -15.29 -3.02
C ARG A 499 -13.98 -14.94 -1.89
N ASN A 500 -14.05 -13.66 -1.54
CA ASN A 500 -14.94 -13.17 -0.49
C ASN A 500 -16.39 -13.23 -0.94
N GLU A 501 -17.22 -14.03 -0.22
CA GLU A 501 -18.64 -14.19 -0.46
C GLU A 501 -19.42 -14.04 0.84
N ILE A 502 -20.70 -13.67 0.73
CA ILE A 502 -21.61 -13.61 1.86
C ILE A 502 -22.31 -14.95 2.04
N TYR A 503 -22.25 -15.44 3.26
CA TYR A 503 -22.93 -16.65 3.70
C TYR A 503 -23.90 -16.33 4.84
N VAL A 504 -24.92 -17.17 4.98
CA VAL A 504 -25.80 -17.21 6.16
C VAL A 504 -25.74 -18.62 6.73
N GLN A 505 -25.66 -18.74 8.05
CA GLN A 505 -25.69 -20.02 8.73
C GLN A 505 -26.59 -19.98 9.96
N SER A 506 -27.23 -21.11 10.26
CA SER A 506 -28.09 -21.27 11.43
C SER A 506 -27.32 -21.06 12.73
N PHE A 507 -27.98 -20.44 13.73
CA PHE A 507 -27.46 -20.21 15.07
C PHE A 507 -28.48 -20.64 16.14
N PRO A 508 -28.07 -21.20 17.30
CA PRO A 508 -26.68 -21.39 17.79
C PRO A 508 -26.02 -22.72 17.37
N GLY A 509 -26.70 -23.64 16.75
CA GLY A 509 -26.21 -25.01 16.55
C GLY A 509 -26.18 -25.46 15.11
N PRO A 510 -25.74 -26.70 14.86
CA PRO A 510 -25.56 -27.19 13.51
C PRO A 510 -26.86 -27.12 12.73
N GLY A 511 -26.85 -26.47 11.59
CA GLY A 511 -28.00 -26.26 10.70
C GLY A 511 -27.56 -25.96 9.29
N GLY A 512 -28.44 -25.41 8.49
CA GLY A 512 -28.19 -25.07 7.10
C GLY A 512 -27.16 -23.94 6.99
N LYS A 513 -26.46 -23.95 5.85
CA LYS A 513 -25.57 -22.89 5.38
C LYS A 513 -25.96 -22.52 3.96
N TRP A 514 -26.07 -21.24 3.68
CA TRP A 514 -26.49 -20.71 2.39
C TRP A 514 -25.52 -19.65 1.91
N GLN A 515 -25.09 -19.76 0.68
CA GLN A 515 -24.35 -18.70 -0.01
C GLN A 515 -25.33 -17.68 -0.58
N ILE A 516 -25.13 -16.41 -0.31
CA ILE A 516 -26.02 -15.32 -0.70
C ILE A 516 -25.50 -14.60 -1.94
N SER A 517 -24.20 -14.29 -1.96
CA SER A 517 -23.56 -13.67 -3.13
C SER A 517 -22.95 -14.74 -4.03
N ALA A 518 -22.90 -14.48 -5.35
CA ALA A 518 -22.34 -15.41 -6.34
C ALA A 518 -21.12 -14.81 -7.07
N ASP A 519 -20.98 -13.48 -7.05
CA ASP A 519 -19.91 -12.73 -7.71
C ASP A 519 -19.10 -11.87 -6.74
N GLY A 520 -19.00 -12.33 -5.48
CA GLY A 520 -18.36 -11.64 -4.39
C GLY A 520 -19.35 -10.81 -3.55
N GLY A 521 -19.00 -10.61 -2.28
CA GLY A 521 -19.81 -9.81 -1.34
C GLY A 521 -18.99 -9.36 -0.14
N LEU A 522 -19.31 -8.18 0.39
CA LEU A 522 -18.66 -7.53 1.52
C LEU A 522 -19.71 -6.91 2.43
N ASP A 523 -19.39 -6.70 3.70
CA ASP A 523 -20.16 -5.89 4.66
C ASP A 523 -21.64 -6.32 4.80
N PRO A 524 -21.97 -7.56 5.19
CA PRO A 524 -23.37 -7.98 5.30
C PRO A 524 -24.10 -7.23 6.41
N GLN A 525 -25.30 -6.69 6.11
CA GLN A 525 -26.16 -5.95 7.03
C GLN A 525 -27.61 -6.36 6.87
N TRP A 526 -28.26 -6.80 7.94
CA TRP A 526 -29.69 -7.14 7.90
C TRP A 526 -30.57 -5.87 7.92
N SER A 527 -31.67 -5.91 7.19
CA SER A 527 -32.76 -4.96 7.44
C SER A 527 -33.32 -5.17 8.84
N ALA A 528 -33.84 -4.13 9.46
CA ALA A 528 -34.35 -4.24 10.83
C ALA A 528 -35.57 -5.15 10.95
N ASP A 529 -36.37 -5.34 9.88
CA ASP A 529 -37.48 -6.25 9.81
C ASP A 529 -37.12 -7.69 9.41
N GLY A 530 -35.84 -7.94 9.09
CA GLY A 530 -35.30 -9.25 8.73
C GLY A 530 -35.73 -9.78 7.36
N LYS A 531 -36.25 -8.90 6.48
CA LYS A 531 -36.74 -9.32 5.14
C LYS A 531 -35.70 -9.11 4.04
N GLU A 532 -34.66 -8.36 4.30
CA GLU A 532 -33.57 -8.12 3.35
C GLU A 532 -32.22 -8.28 4.03
N LEU A 533 -31.27 -8.82 3.29
CA LEU A 533 -29.86 -8.80 3.63
C LEU A 533 -29.15 -7.90 2.62
N PHE A 534 -28.60 -6.79 3.10
CA PHE A 534 -27.79 -5.87 2.32
C PHE A 534 -26.34 -6.27 2.36
N PHE A 535 -25.62 -6.03 1.26
CA PHE A 535 -24.19 -6.21 1.20
C PHE A 535 -23.61 -5.36 0.07
N ARG A 536 -22.30 -5.18 0.06
CA ARG A 536 -21.59 -4.48 -1.00
C ARG A 536 -21.00 -5.49 -1.98
N SER A 537 -21.21 -5.29 -3.28
CA SER A 537 -20.56 -6.08 -4.32
C SER A 537 -19.12 -5.60 -4.60
N PRO A 538 -18.23 -6.43 -5.17
CA PRO A 538 -16.87 -6.01 -5.54
C PRO A 538 -16.82 -4.85 -6.54
N ASP A 539 -17.82 -4.74 -7.42
CA ASP A 539 -17.98 -3.63 -8.38
C ASP A 539 -18.64 -2.39 -7.75
N GLN A 540 -18.56 -2.28 -6.40
CA GLN A 540 -18.97 -1.10 -5.64
C GLN A 540 -20.45 -0.75 -5.82
N LYS A 541 -21.35 -1.69 -5.57
CA LYS A 541 -22.79 -1.45 -5.50
C LYS A 541 -23.36 -1.96 -4.17
N ILE A 542 -24.32 -1.25 -3.60
CA ILE A 542 -25.15 -1.80 -2.53
C ILE A 542 -26.14 -2.77 -3.17
N MET A 543 -26.12 -3.99 -2.67
CA MET A 543 -27.00 -5.09 -3.07
C MET A 543 -28.06 -5.35 -2.00
N ALA A 544 -29.23 -5.82 -2.40
CA ALA A 544 -30.28 -6.29 -1.49
C ALA A 544 -30.73 -7.69 -1.91
N ALA A 545 -30.58 -8.67 -1.04
CA ALA A 545 -31.12 -10.00 -1.17
C ALA A 545 -32.43 -10.09 -0.35
N PRO A 546 -33.58 -10.35 -0.95
CA PRO A 546 -34.81 -10.65 -0.18
C PRO A 546 -34.61 -11.98 0.57
N VAL A 547 -34.96 -12.00 1.84
CA VAL A 547 -34.79 -13.19 2.69
C VAL A 547 -36.02 -13.48 3.51
N THR A 548 -36.20 -14.75 3.87
CA THR A 548 -37.23 -15.21 4.78
C THR A 548 -36.57 -16.06 5.88
N THR A 549 -36.76 -15.63 7.13
CA THR A 549 -36.27 -16.33 8.32
C THR A 549 -37.43 -17.09 8.95
N GLY A 550 -37.85 -18.19 8.32
CA GLY A 550 -38.93 -19.08 8.81
C GLY A 550 -38.39 -20.27 9.64
N ALA A 551 -39.07 -21.42 9.54
CA ALA A 551 -38.52 -22.69 10.04
C ALA A 551 -37.22 -23.07 9.31
N THR A 552 -37.13 -22.67 8.05
CA THR A 552 -35.92 -22.72 7.20
C THR A 552 -35.59 -21.32 6.74
N PHE A 553 -34.32 -21.10 6.40
CA PHE A 553 -33.88 -19.87 5.76
C PHE A 553 -34.03 -20.00 4.25
N GLU A 554 -34.55 -18.96 3.62
CA GLU A 554 -34.60 -18.84 2.16
C GLU A 554 -34.09 -17.47 1.74
N ALA A 555 -33.32 -17.43 0.65
CA ALA A 555 -32.84 -16.20 0.04
C ALA A 555 -33.24 -16.15 -1.44
N GLY A 556 -33.77 -15.01 -1.85
CA GLY A 556 -33.97 -14.71 -3.27
C GLY A 556 -32.72 -14.16 -3.92
N THR A 557 -32.77 -13.97 -5.24
CA THR A 557 -31.64 -13.41 -6.01
C THR A 557 -31.32 -11.97 -5.58
N PRO A 558 -30.09 -11.65 -5.21
CA PRO A 558 -29.68 -10.28 -4.89
C PRO A 558 -29.89 -9.32 -6.05
N LYS A 559 -30.33 -8.11 -5.77
CA LYS A 559 -30.51 -7.02 -6.74
C LYS A 559 -29.63 -5.83 -6.37
N ALA A 560 -28.99 -5.22 -7.37
CA ALA A 560 -28.28 -3.98 -7.16
C ALA A 560 -29.27 -2.85 -6.88
N LEU A 561 -29.02 -2.06 -5.83
CA LEU A 561 -29.78 -0.86 -5.52
C LEU A 561 -29.14 0.36 -6.19
N PHE A 562 -27.88 0.67 -5.84
CA PHE A 562 -27.17 1.83 -6.38
C PHE A 562 -25.65 1.65 -6.27
N PRO A 563 -24.87 2.36 -7.11
CA PRO A 563 -23.41 2.37 -7.01
C PRO A 563 -22.93 3.21 -5.82
N VAL A 564 -21.80 2.82 -5.23
CA VAL A 564 -21.14 3.51 -4.12
C VAL A 564 -19.63 3.64 -4.38
N HIS A 565 -18.99 4.56 -3.66
CA HIS A 565 -17.52 4.67 -3.64
C HIS A 565 -17.08 4.61 -2.18
N LEU A 566 -16.82 3.39 -1.72
CA LEU A 566 -16.43 3.10 -0.34
C LEU A 566 -15.05 2.45 -0.33
N ASP A 567 -14.29 2.69 0.74
CA ASP A 567 -13.01 2.01 0.95
C ASP A 567 -13.21 0.48 1.01
N THR A 568 -12.22 -0.27 0.58
CA THR A 568 -12.24 -1.73 0.45
C THR A 568 -11.69 -2.49 1.66
N ASP A 569 -11.48 -1.82 2.79
CA ASP A 569 -11.07 -2.48 4.03
C ASP A 569 -12.13 -3.53 4.44
N LEU A 570 -11.72 -4.80 4.51
CA LEU A 570 -12.60 -5.93 4.76
C LEU A 570 -13.04 -6.07 6.22
N SER A 571 -12.31 -5.48 7.15
CA SER A 571 -12.56 -5.62 8.58
C SER A 571 -13.48 -4.53 9.14
N ARG A 572 -13.98 -3.62 8.29
CA ARG A 572 -14.69 -2.41 8.72
C ARG A 572 -15.94 -2.16 7.91
N ASN A 573 -17.06 -2.03 8.59
CA ASN A 573 -18.31 -1.62 7.95
C ASN A 573 -18.20 -0.19 7.42
N ARG A 574 -18.66 0.01 6.20
CA ARG A 574 -18.64 1.30 5.50
C ARG A 574 -20.02 1.88 5.25
N PHE A 575 -21.06 1.15 5.59
CA PHE A 575 -22.43 1.64 5.51
C PHE A 575 -23.30 1.04 6.62
N ALA A 576 -24.39 1.72 6.93
CA ALA A 576 -25.41 1.23 7.84
C ALA A 576 -26.80 1.57 7.28
N PRO A 577 -27.70 0.58 7.13
CA PRO A 577 -29.08 0.83 6.76
C PRO A 577 -29.84 1.54 7.90
N SER A 578 -30.73 2.45 7.56
CA SER A 578 -31.68 3.02 8.54
C SER A 578 -32.65 1.94 9.05
N ILE A 579 -33.24 2.16 10.22
CA ILE A 579 -34.17 1.19 10.83
C ILE A 579 -35.33 0.85 9.89
N ASP A 580 -35.84 1.83 9.14
CA ASP A 580 -36.92 1.63 8.16
C ASP A 580 -36.45 1.03 6.83
N GLY A 581 -35.12 0.82 6.65
CA GLY A 581 -34.51 0.30 5.43
C GLY A 581 -34.66 1.20 4.20
N GLN A 582 -35.10 2.47 4.37
CA GLN A 582 -35.35 3.38 3.24
C GLN A 582 -34.16 4.26 2.90
N ARG A 583 -33.22 4.37 3.82
CA ARG A 583 -32.00 5.18 3.67
C ARG A 583 -30.78 4.39 4.11
N PHE A 584 -29.64 4.80 3.61
CA PHE A 584 -28.33 4.24 3.99
C PHE A 584 -27.41 5.36 4.42
N LEU A 585 -26.77 5.21 5.55
CA LEU A 585 -25.65 6.03 5.93
C LEU A 585 -24.39 5.43 5.31
N LEU A 586 -23.69 6.21 4.50
CA LEU A 586 -22.45 5.81 3.87
C LEU A 586 -21.27 6.54 4.50
N VAL A 587 -20.18 5.82 4.74
CA VAL A 587 -18.86 6.39 4.97
C VAL A 587 -18.18 6.48 3.60
N ALA A 588 -18.52 7.53 2.88
CA ALA A 588 -18.17 7.70 1.47
C ALA A 588 -16.80 8.38 1.32
N THR A 589 -15.98 7.86 0.43
CA THR A 589 -14.74 8.54 0.03
C THR A 589 -15.10 9.85 -0.71
N PRO A 590 -14.32 10.94 -0.51
CA PRO A 590 -14.58 12.19 -1.18
C PRO A 590 -14.64 12.05 -2.70
N ALA A 591 -15.43 12.89 -3.34
CA ALA A 591 -15.45 13.01 -4.80
C ALA A 591 -14.04 13.31 -5.32
N ARG A 592 -13.78 12.96 -6.59
CA ARG A 592 -12.51 13.12 -7.29
C ARG A 592 -11.86 14.51 -7.11
N ASP A 593 -12.66 15.58 -7.10
CA ASP A 593 -12.18 16.97 -6.99
C ASP A 593 -11.48 17.26 -5.64
N ALA A 594 -11.67 16.40 -4.64
CA ALA A 594 -10.98 16.45 -3.35
C ALA A 594 -9.69 15.59 -3.29
N MET A 595 -9.37 14.84 -4.35
CA MET A 595 -8.14 14.05 -4.39
C MET A 595 -6.93 14.95 -4.58
N THR A 596 -5.97 14.88 -3.65
CA THR A 596 -4.71 15.61 -3.79
C THR A 596 -3.86 14.99 -4.91
N PRO A 597 -3.19 15.80 -5.74
CA PRO A 597 -2.25 15.31 -6.74
C PRO A 597 -1.05 14.62 -6.07
N THR A 598 -0.30 13.87 -6.88
CA THR A 598 1.00 13.34 -6.45
C THR A 598 2.07 14.39 -6.72
N THR A 599 2.72 14.89 -5.67
CA THR A 599 3.88 15.79 -5.81
C THR A 599 5.13 14.97 -6.12
N VAL A 600 5.79 15.32 -7.21
CA VAL A 600 7.08 14.74 -7.61
C VAL A 600 8.19 15.76 -7.38
N VAL A 601 9.26 15.32 -6.72
CA VAL A 601 10.44 16.15 -6.41
C VAL A 601 11.66 15.52 -7.05
N LEU A 602 12.20 16.15 -8.07
CA LEU A 602 13.46 15.73 -8.67
C LEU A 602 14.64 16.31 -7.89
N ASN A 603 15.70 15.52 -7.74
CA ASN A 603 16.94 15.93 -7.06
C ASN A 603 16.70 16.46 -5.63
N TRP A 604 15.80 15.86 -4.86
CA TRP A 604 15.44 16.32 -3.51
C TRP A 604 16.64 16.44 -2.58
N MET A 605 17.69 15.63 -2.79
CA MET A 605 18.94 15.70 -2.01
C MET A 605 19.76 16.98 -2.24
N ALA A 606 19.50 17.73 -3.31
CA ALA A 606 20.21 18.99 -3.56
C ALA A 606 19.89 20.08 -2.52
N ASP A 607 18.82 19.91 -1.76
CA ASP A 607 18.40 20.83 -0.69
C ASP A 607 18.91 20.39 0.70
N LEU A 608 19.47 19.18 0.87
CA LEU A 608 19.94 18.68 2.16
C LEU A 608 21.22 19.36 2.68
N GLY A 609 21.90 20.13 1.85
CA GLY A 609 23.16 20.83 2.19
C GLY A 609 23.03 22.34 2.38
N ARG A 610 21.80 22.87 2.49
CA ARG A 610 21.54 24.31 2.65
C ARG A 610 21.07 24.70 4.03
#